data_5d086d33a1866b7bee844d34f341b21a
#
_entry.id   5d086d33a1866b7bee844d34f341b21a
#
_cell.length_a   1.000
_cell.length_b   1.000
_cell.length_c   1.000
_cell.angle_alpha   90.00
_cell.angle_beta   90.00
_cell.angle_gamma   90.00
#
_symmetry.space_group_name_H-M   'P 1'
#
loop_
_entity.id
_entity.type
_entity.pdbx_description
1 polymer ?
#
loop_
_entity_poly.entity_id
_entity_poly.type
_entity_poly.pdbx_seq_one_letter_code
_entity_poly.pdbx_strand_id
1 'polypeptide(L)' 'ADKDKVVMDGVSTILMMPISPEAKSLLLVDTYGFTDEAASVIVTPVALENNL' A
#
# COMPACT_ATOMS: atom_id res chain seq x y z
N ALA A 1 2.40 19.12 -2.36
CA ALA A 1 2.51 18.53 -3.68
C ALA A 1 3.66 17.54 -3.75
N ASP A 2 4.87 18.00 -3.36
CA ASP A 2 6.05 17.13 -3.43
C ASP A 2 5.97 15.98 -2.44
N LYS A 3 5.39 16.21 -1.26
CA LYS A 3 5.25 15.17 -0.26
C LYS A 3 4.31 14.07 -0.73
N ASP A 4 3.21 14.46 -1.36
CA ASP A 4 2.24 13.50 -1.85
C ASP A 4 2.85 12.62 -2.92
N LYS A 5 3.66 13.20 -3.79
CA LYS A 5 4.32 12.45 -4.85
C LYS A 5 5.30 11.43 -4.28
N VAL A 6 6.08 11.83 -3.28
CA VAL A 6 7.05 10.93 -2.64
C VAL A 6 6.33 9.77 -1.96
N VAL A 7 5.23 10.06 -1.27
CA VAL A 7 4.43 9.02 -0.61
C VAL A 7 3.84 8.07 -1.65
N MET A 8 3.27 8.61 -2.73
CA MET A 8 2.67 7.79 -3.77
C MET A 8 3.70 6.88 -4.44
N ASP A 9 4.90 7.42 -4.71
CA ASP A 9 5.97 6.62 -5.29
C ASP A 9 6.36 5.48 -4.34
N GLY A 10 6.47 5.76 -3.05
CA GLY A 10 6.81 4.74 -2.06
C GLY A 10 5.73 3.69 -1.93
N VAL A 11 4.48 4.11 -1.93
CA VAL A 11 3.34 3.18 -1.86
C VAL A 11 3.34 2.27 -3.08
N SER A 12 3.53 2.84 -4.27
CA SER A 12 3.60 2.04 -5.50
C SER A 12 4.73 1.01 -5.44
N THR A 13 5.88 1.42 -4.92
CA THR A 13 7.02 0.53 -4.78
C THR A 13 6.68 -0.65 -3.86
N ILE A 14 6.06 -0.36 -2.73
CA ILE A 14 5.67 -1.40 -1.78
C ILE A 14 4.66 -2.37 -2.41
N LEU A 15 3.69 -1.83 -3.15
CA LEU A 15 2.68 -2.67 -3.79
C LEU A 15 3.27 -3.59 -4.85
N MET A 16 4.38 -3.19 -5.46
CA MET A 16 5.04 -4.01 -6.48
C MET A 16 6.04 -5.02 -5.91
N MET A 17 6.32 -4.95 -4.63
CA MET A 17 7.24 -5.90 -4.01
C MET A 17 6.67 -7.32 -3.99
N PRO A 18 7.51 -8.34 -4.18
CA PRO A 18 7.05 -9.75 -4.15
C PRO A 18 6.91 -10.25 -2.71
N ILE A 19 6.04 -9.61 -1.94
CA ILE A 19 5.78 -9.97 -0.54
C ILE A 19 4.28 -10.12 -0.35
N SER A 20 3.90 -10.74 0.76
CA SER A 20 2.49 -10.98 1.04
C SER A 20 1.74 -9.66 1.24
N PRO A 21 0.41 -9.66 0.99
CA PRO A 21 -0.40 -8.46 1.25
C PRO A 21 -0.31 -7.98 2.69
N GLU A 22 -0.18 -8.90 3.64
CA GLU A 22 -0.05 -8.54 5.05
C GLU A 22 1.25 -7.78 5.28
N ALA A 23 2.34 -8.22 4.67
CA ALA A 23 3.63 -7.55 4.80
C ALA A 23 3.57 -6.16 4.17
N LYS A 24 2.91 -6.01 3.04
CA LYS A 24 2.72 -4.71 2.39
C LYS A 24 1.96 -3.76 3.30
N SER A 25 0.89 -4.26 3.91
CA SER A 25 0.09 -3.47 4.83
C SER A 25 0.91 -2.99 6.03
N LEU A 26 1.71 -3.88 6.60
CA LEU A 26 2.58 -3.54 7.72
C LEU A 26 3.60 -2.48 7.34
N LEU A 27 4.17 -2.59 6.15
CA LEU A 27 5.13 -1.59 5.68
C LEU A 27 4.48 -0.22 5.51
N LEU A 28 3.26 -0.18 5.01
CA LEU A 28 2.54 1.07 4.84
C LEU A 28 2.27 1.73 6.20
N VAL A 29 1.86 0.95 7.16
CA VAL A 29 1.59 1.45 8.52
C VAL A 29 2.89 1.95 9.18
N ASP A 30 3.93 1.15 9.11
CA ASP A 30 5.18 1.44 9.81
C ASP A 30 5.96 2.57 9.15
N THR A 31 6.01 2.59 7.82
CA THR A 31 6.83 3.55 7.09
C THR A 31 6.15 4.91 6.93
N TYR A 32 4.86 4.91 6.62
CA TYR A 32 4.12 6.13 6.30
C TYR A 32 3.08 6.52 7.34
N GLY A 33 2.87 5.68 8.35
CA GLY A 33 1.92 6.01 9.40
C GLY A 33 0.47 5.84 9.01
N PHE A 34 0.18 5.05 7.99
CA PHE A 34 -1.20 4.75 7.65
C PHE A 34 -1.87 3.97 8.77
N THR A 35 -3.19 4.09 8.87
CA THR A 35 -3.94 3.23 9.78
C THR A 35 -4.04 1.83 9.17
N ASP A 36 -4.31 0.84 10.00
CA ASP A 36 -4.49 -0.53 9.52
C ASP A 36 -5.60 -0.60 8.48
N GLU A 37 -6.68 0.14 8.69
CA GLU A 37 -7.80 0.16 7.76
C GLU A 37 -7.39 0.77 6.42
N ALA A 38 -6.68 1.90 6.45
CA ALA A 38 -6.25 2.57 5.24
C ALA A 38 -5.28 1.69 4.45
N ALA A 39 -4.31 1.08 5.14
CA ALA A 39 -3.36 0.19 4.48
C ALA A 39 -4.06 -0.99 3.85
N SER A 40 -5.03 -1.57 4.54
CA SER A 40 -5.80 -2.70 4.02
C SER A 40 -6.57 -2.31 2.76
N VAL A 41 -7.16 -1.12 2.75
CA VAL A 41 -7.89 -0.63 1.58
C VAL A 41 -6.95 -0.44 0.40
N ILE A 42 -5.75 0.08 0.64
CA ILE A 42 -4.78 0.31 -0.42
C ILE A 42 -4.33 -1.01 -1.06
N VAL A 43 -4.17 -2.04 -0.27
CA VAL A 43 -3.66 -3.34 -0.74
C VAL A 43 -4.78 -4.18 -1.38
N THR A 44 -5.97 -4.16 -0.81
CA THR A 44 -7.07 -5.03 -1.21
C THR A 44 -7.71 -4.73 -2.58
N PRO A 45 -7.91 -3.46 -2.99
CA PRO A 45 -8.62 -3.17 -4.24
C PRO A 45 -8.03 -3.82 -5.48
N VAL A 46 -6.71 -4.01 -5.50
CA VAL A 46 -6.05 -4.65 -6.64
C VAL A 46 -6.56 -6.08 -6.81
N ALA A 47 -6.72 -6.80 -5.71
CA ALA A 47 -7.25 -8.17 -5.76
C ALA A 47 -8.70 -8.19 -6.22
N LEU A 48 -9.50 -7.20 -5.78
CA LEU A 48 -10.89 -7.12 -6.18
C LEU A 48 -11.04 -6.88 -7.67
N GLU A 49 -10.22 -6.00 -8.22
CA GLU A 49 -10.25 -5.73 -9.65
C GLU A 49 -9.88 -6.96 -10.47
N ASN A 50 -8.93 -7.73 -9.98
CA ASN A 50 -8.48 -8.93 -10.67
C ASN A 50 -9.55 -10.02 -10.68
N ASN A 51 -10.49 -9.97 -9.78
CA ASN A 51 -11.58 -10.94 -9.73
C ASN A 51 -12.72 -10.62 -10.69
N LEU A 52 -12.72 -9.44 -11.24
CA LEU A 52 -13.74 -9.05 -12.19
C LEU A 52 -13.35 -9.46 -13.61
#